data_7abe8a1c402f499b3aa4dfd722a119dd
#
_entry.id   7abe8a1c402f499b3aa4dfd722a119dd
#
_cell.length_a   1.000
_cell.length_b   1.000
_cell.length_c   1.000
_cell.angle_alpha   90.00
_cell.angle_beta   90.00
_cell.angle_gamma   90.00
#
_symmetry.space_group_name_H-M   'P 1'
#
loop_
_entity.id
_entity.type
_entity.pdbx_description
1 polymer ?
#
loop_
_entity_poly.entity_id
_entity_poly.type
_entity_poly.pdbx_seq_one_letter_code
_entity_poly.pdbx_strand_id
1 'polypeptide(L)'
;NAIRFLDRVPTDRRNLIQLGFKHPHYNLDCPDRFYQMYDPAAIRWPTIASPEDYFGPQPGFAVYEAAYIANGRWTPEKSGDEAWRQVVRAYFAAISHVDHEIGRFLRALEASPIAETTTVIFLSDNGFNLGNHDSFHKMSQWDSAAHVPLAIWHAGMEPAEVAMPVSLHNVPKTVMQLAGLPPRPDWTSGQSLLPLIDPAFGRYDDSLSPVTSVFGTLSVRPSAEGYRNL
;
A
#
# COMPACT_ATOMS: atom_id res chain seq x y z
N ASN A 1 1.51 -14.90 18.90
CA ASN A 1 0.23 -14.77 18.23
C ASN A 1 -0.40 -13.44 18.67
N ALA A 2 -0.61 -12.50 17.72
CA ALA A 2 -1.06 -11.14 17.98
C ALA A 2 -2.39 -11.09 18.79
N ILE A 3 -3.34 -11.98 18.48
CA ILE A 3 -4.63 -12.04 19.21
C ILE A 3 -4.41 -12.31 20.70
N ARG A 4 -3.55 -13.27 21.05
CA ARG A 4 -3.24 -13.54 22.48
C ARG A 4 -2.48 -12.41 23.18
N PHE A 5 -1.88 -11.51 22.40
CA PHE A 5 -1.19 -10.36 22.96
C PHE A 5 -2.18 -9.30 23.42
N LEU A 6 -3.35 -9.16 22.78
CA LEU A 6 -4.38 -8.18 23.13
C LEU A 6 -4.83 -8.31 24.60
N ASP A 7 -4.92 -9.54 25.13
CA ASP A 7 -5.30 -9.80 26.52
C ASP A 7 -4.24 -9.35 27.55
N ARG A 8 -3.04 -8.99 27.07
CA ARG A 8 -1.87 -8.66 27.92
C ARG A 8 -1.36 -7.23 27.69
N VAL A 9 -2.01 -6.47 26.81
CA VAL A 9 -1.64 -5.09 26.57
C VAL A 9 -1.87 -4.27 27.83
N PRO A 10 -0.84 -3.58 28.35
CA PRO A 10 -1.03 -2.71 29.51
C PRO A 10 -2.03 -1.60 29.21
N THR A 11 -2.99 -1.36 30.11
CA THR A 11 -4.01 -0.33 29.98
C THR A 11 -3.65 0.97 30.68
N ASP A 12 -2.57 0.98 31.46
CA ASP A 12 -2.06 2.10 32.24
C ASP A 12 -1.12 3.04 31.46
N ARG A 13 -0.82 2.68 30.22
CA ARG A 13 0.10 3.44 29.35
C ARG A 13 -0.31 3.36 27.89
N ARG A 14 0.25 4.27 27.07
CA ARG A 14 0.11 4.22 25.62
C ARG A 14 0.94 3.09 25.05
N ASN A 15 0.36 2.38 24.08
CA ASN A 15 1.02 1.26 23.41
C ASN A 15 0.98 1.48 21.92
N LEU A 16 2.02 1.09 21.21
CA LEU A 16 2.06 0.96 19.76
C LEU A 16 2.20 -0.52 19.40
N ILE A 17 1.22 -1.04 18.69
CA ILE A 17 1.23 -2.42 18.19
C ILE A 17 1.38 -2.35 16.68
N GLN A 18 2.51 -2.82 16.17
CA GLN A 18 2.73 -2.95 14.74
C GLN A 18 2.51 -4.41 14.33
N LEU A 19 1.52 -4.63 13.46
CA LEU A 19 1.17 -5.93 12.93
C LEU A 19 1.40 -5.97 11.43
N GLY A 20 2.36 -6.77 10.99
CA GLY A 20 2.70 -6.93 9.58
C GLY A 20 2.12 -8.22 9.02
N PHE A 21 1.53 -8.13 7.83
CA PHE A 21 1.10 -9.25 7.00
C PHE A 21 1.98 -9.30 5.76
N LYS A 22 2.45 -10.50 5.40
CA LYS A 22 3.29 -10.66 4.21
C LYS A 22 2.48 -10.62 2.92
N HIS A 23 1.29 -11.23 2.91
CA HIS A 23 0.45 -11.30 1.72
C HIS A 23 -0.16 -9.93 1.36
N PRO A 24 -0.32 -9.67 0.07
CA PRO A 24 -0.12 -10.52 -1.12
C PRO A 24 1.31 -10.51 -1.71
N HIS A 25 2.34 -10.30 -0.92
CA HIS A 25 3.72 -10.47 -1.38
C HIS A 25 4.01 -11.94 -1.73
N TYR A 26 4.90 -12.20 -2.69
CA TYR A 26 5.35 -13.55 -3.02
C TYR A 26 6.00 -14.26 -1.79
N ASN A 27 5.84 -15.56 -1.63
CA ASN A 27 5.07 -16.47 -2.46
C ASN A 27 3.58 -16.30 -2.16
N LEU A 28 2.71 -16.54 -3.16
CA LEU A 28 1.25 -16.39 -3.06
C LEU A 28 0.58 -17.65 -2.47
N ASP A 29 1.23 -18.28 -1.51
CA ASP A 29 0.77 -19.50 -0.87
C ASP A 29 -0.36 -19.19 0.10
N CYS A 30 -1.53 -19.75 -0.11
CA CYS A 30 -2.65 -19.64 0.81
C CYS A 30 -3.50 -20.90 0.79
N PRO A 31 -4.37 -21.14 1.79
CA PRO A 31 -5.24 -22.30 1.81
C PRO A 31 -6.15 -22.38 0.56
N ASP A 32 -6.35 -23.59 0.03
CA ASP A 32 -7.09 -23.87 -1.21
C ASP A 32 -8.47 -23.21 -1.26
N ARG A 33 -9.17 -23.11 -0.13
CA ARG A 33 -10.48 -22.47 -0.05
C ARG A 33 -10.50 -21.04 -0.61
N PHE A 34 -9.39 -20.30 -0.53
CA PHE A 34 -9.30 -18.95 -1.08
C PHE A 34 -9.08 -18.97 -2.59
N TYR A 35 -8.34 -19.95 -3.12
CA TYR A 35 -8.25 -20.16 -4.57
C TYR A 35 -9.58 -20.54 -5.20
N GLN A 36 -10.38 -21.35 -4.50
CA GLN A 36 -11.71 -21.77 -4.97
C GLN A 36 -12.72 -20.62 -5.05
N MET A 37 -12.46 -19.47 -4.43
CA MET A 37 -13.31 -18.29 -4.53
C MET A 37 -13.27 -17.64 -5.92
N TYR A 38 -12.25 -17.93 -6.74
CA TYR A 38 -12.00 -17.24 -8.00
C TYR A 38 -11.95 -18.22 -9.17
N ASP A 39 -12.84 -18.00 -10.15
CA ASP A 39 -12.79 -18.69 -11.43
C ASP A 39 -11.75 -18.01 -12.35
N PRO A 40 -10.68 -18.69 -12.77
CA PRO A 40 -9.70 -18.12 -13.70
C PRO A 40 -10.31 -17.63 -14.99
N ALA A 41 -11.36 -18.29 -15.50
CA ALA A 41 -12.03 -17.91 -16.75
C ALA A 41 -12.78 -16.56 -16.62
N ALA A 42 -13.19 -16.17 -15.41
CA ALA A 42 -13.83 -14.89 -15.15
C ALA A 42 -12.84 -13.72 -15.01
N ILE A 43 -11.55 -13.99 -14.87
CA ILE A 43 -10.50 -12.97 -14.76
C ILE A 43 -10.30 -12.33 -16.12
N ARG A 44 -10.52 -11.01 -16.18
CA ARG A 44 -10.35 -10.23 -17.41
C ARG A 44 -9.00 -9.54 -17.42
N TRP A 45 -8.38 -9.47 -18.59
CA TRP A 45 -7.23 -8.64 -18.81
C TRP A 45 -7.54 -7.18 -18.46
N PRO A 46 -6.61 -6.47 -17.83
CA PRO A 46 -6.74 -5.02 -17.70
C PRO A 46 -6.79 -4.40 -19.09
N THR A 47 -7.52 -3.31 -19.24
CA THR A 47 -7.47 -2.52 -20.46
C THR A 47 -6.07 -1.93 -20.56
N ILE A 48 -5.31 -2.38 -21.56
CA ILE A 48 -3.97 -1.91 -21.84
C ILE A 48 -4.11 -0.80 -22.87
N ALA A 49 -3.68 0.41 -22.53
CA ALA A 49 -3.49 1.45 -23.52
C ALA A 49 -2.29 1.07 -24.43
N SER A 50 -2.21 1.61 -25.63
CA SER A 50 -1.08 1.30 -26.52
C SER A 50 0.25 1.82 -25.94
N PRO A 51 1.41 1.24 -26.34
CA PRO A 51 2.70 1.81 -25.95
C PRO A 51 2.85 3.29 -26.31
N GLU A 52 2.23 3.75 -27.39
CA GLU A 52 2.20 5.15 -27.79
C GLU A 52 1.42 6.03 -26.82
N ASP A 53 0.34 5.49 -26.21
CA ASP A 53 -0.44 6.21 -25.18
C ASP A 53 0.35 6.35 -23.87
N TYR A 54 1.23 5.37 -23.57
CA TYR A 54 2.10 5.45 -22.39
C TYR A 54 3.28 6.37 -22.57
N PHE A 55 3.86 6.30 -23.76
CA PHE A 55 5.17 6.89 -24.04
C PHE A 55 5.06 8.17 -24.86
N GLY A 56 3.88 8.80 -24.94
CA GLY A 56 3.77 10.14 -25.53
C GLY A 56 5.05 10.95 -25.27
N PRO A 57 5.27 12.17 -25.64
CA PRO A 57 6.59 12.86 -25.64
C PRO A 57 7.17 13.02 -24.22
N GLN A 58 7.26 11.94 -23.46
CA GLN A 58 7.77 11.88 -22.11
C GLN A 58 9.27 11.59 -22.11
N PRO A 59 10.07 12.39 -21.40
CA PRO A 59 11.52 12.19 -21.36
C PRO A 59 11.91 10.98 -20.49
N GLY A 60 12.98 10.32 -20.89
CA GLY A 60 13.86 9.46 -20.09
C GLY A 60 13.25 8.29 -19.29
N PHE A 61 12.28 8.54 -18.44
CA PHE A 61 11.72 7.52 -17.56
C PHE A 61 10.87 6.48 -18.30
N ALA A 62 10.05 6.91 -19.27
CA ALA A 62 9.25 6.00 -20.09
C ALA A 62 10.14 5.10 -20.96
N VAL A 63 11.26 5.62 -21.44
CA VAL A 63 12.28 4.82 -22.15
C VAL A 63 12.93 3.79 -21.22
N TYR A 64 13.17 4.14 -19.98
CA TYR A 64 13.72 3.23 -18.99
C TYR A 64 12.72 2.13 -18.62
N GLU A 65 11.45 2.46 -18.39
CA GLU A 65 10.38 1.50 -18.13
C GLU A 65 10.22 0.54 -19.31
N ALA A 66 10.19 1.06 -20.54
CA ALA A 66 10.12 0.25 -21.76
C ALA A 66 11.31 -0.72 -21.86
N ALA A 67 12.53 -0.25 -21.62
CA ALA A 67 13.73 -1.08 -21.62
C ALA A 67 13.70 -2.13 -20.51
N TYR A 68 13.18 -1.79 -19.33
CA TYR A 68 13.05 -2.71 -18.22
C TYR A 68 11.95 -3.76 -18.47
N ILE A 69 10.85 -3.39 -19.11
CA ILE A 69 9.80 -4.31 -19.58
C ILE A 69 10.38 -5.26 -20.66
N ALA A 70 11.15 -4.73 -21.62
CA ALA A 70 11.74 -5.53 -22.69
C ALA A 70 12.78 -6.56 -22.19
N ASN A 71 13.43 -6.32 -21.05
CA ASN A 71 14.54 -7.13 -20.55
C ASN A 71 14.16 -8.30 -19.64
N GLY A 72 12.99 -8.88 -19.78
CA GLY A 72 12.73 -10.19 -19.15
C GLY A 72 11.55 -10.25 -18.22
N ARG A 73 10.70 -9.27 -18.23
CA ARG A 73 9.46 -9.34 -17.47
C ARG A 73 8.48 -10.32 -18.07
N TRP A 74 7.64 -10.80 -17.20
CA TRP A 74 6.53 -11.63 -17.59
C TRP A 74 5.56 -10.81 -18.46
N THR A 75 5.30 -11.28 -19.65
CA THR A 75 4.26 -10.76 -20.52
C THR A 75 3.37 -11.91 -20.95
N PRO A 76 2.11 -11.65 -21.35
CA PRO A 76 1.23 -12.67 -21.88
C PRO A 76 1.82 -13.45 -23.04
N GLU A 77 2.53 -12.77 -23.94
CA GLU A 77 3.16 -13.39 -25.10
C GLU A 77 4.24 -14.40 -24.69
N LYS A 78 4.90 -14.17 -23.54
CA LYS A 78 5.94 -15.06 -23.04
C LYS A 78 5.39 -16.22 -22.21
N SER A 79 4.26 -16.03 -21.52
CA SER A 79 3.74 -17.00 -20.52
C SER A 79 2.34 -17.50 -20.87
N GLY A 80 1.64 -16.87 -21.81
CA GLY A 80 0.28 -17.18 -22.22
C GLY A 80 -0.79 -16.72 -21.21
N ASP A 81 -2.00 -16.54 -21.72
CA ASP A 81 -3.17 -16.08 -20.97
C ASP A 81 -3.48 -16.93 -19.75
N GLU A 82 -3.38 -18.24 -19.88
CA GLU A 82 -3.72 -19.16 -18.79
C GLU A 82 -2.75 -18.99 -17.60
N ALA A 83 -1.44 -18.91 -17.86
CA ALA A 83 -0.46 -18.68 -16.80
C ALA A 83 -0.69 -17.35 -16.09
N TRP A 84 -1.02 -16.28 -16.83
CA TRP A 84 -1.37 -15.00 -16.24
C TRP A 84 -2.60 -15.08 -15.35
N ARG A 85 -3.69 -15.73 -15.83
CA ARG A 85 -4.92 -15.90 -15.05
C ARG A 85 -4.67 -16.66 -13.74
N GLN A 86 -3.84 -17.69 -13.78
CA GLN A 86 -3.50 -18.44 -12.57
C GLN A 86 -2.71 -17.58 -11.57
N VAL A 87 -1.79 -16.73 -12.01
CA VAL A 87 -1.05 -15.83 -11.11
C VAL A 87 -1.96 -14.75 -10.52
N VAL A 88 -2.84 -14.15 -11.32
CA VAL A 88 -3.84 -13.18 -10.82
C VAL A 88 -4.81 -13.83 -9.84
N ARG A 89 -5.26 -15.05 -10.15
CA ARG A 89 -6.06 -15.87 -9.22
C ARG A 89 -5.35 -16.06 -7.88
N ALA A 90 -4.07 -16.45 -7.92
CA ALA A 90 -3.26 -16.63 -6.71
C ALA A 90 -3.11 -15.32 -5.92
N TYR A 91 -2.95 -14.20 -6.60
CA TYR A 91 -2.88 -12.88 -5.97
C TYR A 91 -4.21 -12.53 -5.26
N PHE A 92 -5.35 -12.71 -5.91
CA PHE A 92 -6.67 -12.46 -5.31
C PHE A 92 -6.94 -13.41 -4.14
N ALA A 93 -6.56 -14.68 -4.26
CA ALA A 93 -6.66 -15.65 -3.17
C ALA A 93 -5.81 -15.22 -1.95
N ALA A 94 -4.60 -14.72 -2.18
CA ALA A 94 -3.73 -14.21 -1.13
C ALA A 94 -4.31 -12.94 -0.46
N ILE A 95 -4.96 -12.05 -1.23
CA ILE A 95 -5.70 -10.90 -0.67
C ILE A 95 -6.85 -11.39 0.21
N SER A 96 -7.68 -12.32 -0.25
CA SER A 96 -8.79 -12.86 0.54
C SER A 96 -8.31 -13.59 1.80
N HIS A 97 -7.14 -14.22 1.73
CA HIS A 97 -6.53 -14.84 2.90
C HIS A 97 -6.10 -13.79 3.93
N VAL A 98 -5.39 -12.75 3.52
CA VAL A 98 -4.96 -11.71 4.45
C VAL A 98 -6.15 -10.91 5.01
N ASP A 99 -7.16 -10.64 4.20
CA ASP A 99 -8.43 -10.02 4.65
C ASP A 99 -9.09 -10.86 5.75
N HIS A 100 -9.18 -12.17 5.56
CA HIS A 100 -9.68 -13.09 6.59
C HIS A 100 -8.90 -12.99 7.90
N GLU A 101 -7.57 -12.96 7.84
CA GLU A 101 -6.72 -12.86 9.03
C GLU A 101 -6.81 -11.48 9.71
N ILE A 102 -6.90 -10.40 8.93
CA ILE A 102 -7.17 -9.05 9.44
C ILE A 102 -8.52 -9.01 10.16
N GLY A 103 -9.57 -9.55 9.53
CA GLY A 103 -10.90 -9.62 10.14
C GLY A 103 -10.91 -10.43 11.44
N ARG A 104 -10.11 -11.50 11.54
CA ARG A 104 -9.94 -12.25 12.82
C ARG A 104 -9.28 -11.39 13.90
N PHE A 105 -8.27 -10.61 13.54
CA PHE A 105 -7.59 -9.72 14.48
C PHE A 105 -8.50 -8.59 14.94
N LEU A 106 -9.21 -7.94 14.01
CA LEU A 106 -10.13 -6.83 14.34
C LEU A 106 -11.26 -7.28 15.27
N ARG A 107 -11.88 -8.43 15.00
CA ARG A 107 -12.89 -9.01 15.94
C ARG A 107 -12.32 -9.27 17.34
N ALA A 108 -11.09 -9.72 17.42
CA ALA A 108 -10.44 -9.92 18.73
C ALA A 108 -10.11 -8.58 19.42
N LEU A 109 -9.73 -7.55 18.64
CA LEU A 109 -9.52 -6.21 19.16
C LEU A 109 -10.82 -5.60 19.70
N GLU A 110 -11.92 -5.69 18.94
CA GLU A 110 -13.25 -5.24 19.37
C GLU A 110 -13.72 -5.89 20.69
N ALA A 111 -13.36 -7.15 20.90
CA ALA A 111 -13.67 -7.88 22.14
C ALA A 111 -12.66 -7.63 23.28
N SER A 112 -11.61 -6.84 23.05
CA SER A 112 -10.53 -6.63 24.00
C SER A 112 -10.80 -5.42 24.93
N PRO A 113 -10.14 -5.35 26.10
CA PRO A 113 -10.25 -4.21 27.00
C PRO A 113 -9.76 -2.86 26.44
N ILE A 114 -9.01 -2.88 25.34
CA ILE A 114 -8.43 -1.69 24.72
C ILE A 114 -9.24 -1.21 23.50
N ALA A 115 -10.34 -1.86 23.16
CA ALA A 115 -11.13 -1.56 21.95
C ALA A 115 -11.47 -0.06 21.82
N GLU A 116 -12.08 0.50 22.86
CA GLU A 116 -12.57 1.89 22.87
C GLU A 116 -11.45 2.95 22.90
N THR A 117 -10.22 2.55 23.18
CA THR A 117 -9.07 3.46 23.30
C THR A 117 -8.01 3.23 22.21
N THR A 118 -8.29 2.33 21.28
CA THR A 118 -7.35 1.98 20.21
C THR A 118 -7.69 2.73 18.91
N THR A 119 -6.70 3.41 18.34
CA THR A 119 -6.76 3.88 16.97
C THR A 119 -6.07 2.86 16.07
N VAL A 120 -6.76 2.42 15.03
CA VAL A 120 -6.25 1.52 14.00
C VAL A 120 -5.82 2.33 12.80
N ILE A 121 -4.58 2.13 12.34
CA ILE A 121 -4.08 2.64 11.06
C ILE A 121 -3.83 1.43 10.17
N PHE A 122 -4.61 1.30 9.12
CA PHE A 122 -4.47 0.26 8.11
C PHE A 122 -3.83 0.85 6.86
N LEU A 123 -2.77 0.21 6.36
CA LEU A 123 -2.07 0.66 5.16
C LEU A 123 -1.36 -0.50 4.45
N SER A 124 -0.97 -0.26 3.19
CA SER A 124 0.03 -1.06 2.48
C SER A 124 1.26 -0.22 2.18
N ASP A 125 2.42 -0.87 2.07
CA ASP A 125 3.70 -0.22 1.72
C ASP A 125 3.82 0.11 0.23
N ASN A 126 3.15 -0.68 -0.63
CA ASN A 126 3.05 -0.47 -2.07
C ASN A 126 1.81 -1.17 -2.63
N GLY A 127 1.44 -0.80 -3.85
CA GLY A 127 0.51 -1.54 -4.69
C GLY A 127 1.21 -2.58 -5.56
N PHE A 128 0.53 -3.04 -6.63
CA PHE A 128 1.08 -4.07 -7.52
C PHE A 128 0.42 -4.02 -8.91
N ASN A 129 1.21 -4.11 -9.98
CA ASN A 129 0.70 -4.28 -11.33
C ASN A 129 0.37 -5.75 -11.59
N LEU A 130 -0.80 -6.03 -12.13
CA LEU A 130 -1.29 -7.37 -12.46
C LEU A 130 -1.48 -7.55 -13.99
N GLY A 131 -0.55 -7.06 -14.77
CA GLY A 131 -0.63 -6.99 -16.22
C GLY A 131 -0.90 -5.57 -16.73
N ASN A 132 -1.24 -4.63 -15.87
CA ASN A 132 -1.37 -3.22 -16.20
C ASN A 132 -0.03 -2.71 -16.78
N HIS A 133 -0.09 -1.94 -17.85
CA HIS A 133 1.09 -1.37 -18.50
C HIS A 133 2.15 -2.43 -18.85
N ASP A 134 1.72 -3.61 -19.33
CA ASP A 134 2.58 -4.76 -19.61
C ASP A 134 3.53 -5.13 -18.47
N SER A 135 3.13 -4.81 -17.26
CA SER A 135 3.94 -4.95 -16.04
C SER A 135 3.29 -5.87 -15.03
N PHE A 136 4.09 -6.75 -14.45
CA PHE A 136 3.65 -7.67 -13.42
C PHE A 136 4.57 -7.62 -12.20
N HIS A 137 4.50 -6.51 -11.46
CA HIS A 137 5.21 -6.28 -10.20
C HIS A 137 4.94 -4.87 -9.68
N LYS A 138 5.66 -4.45 -8.63
CA LYS A 138 5.53 -3.17 -7.92
C LYS A 138 6.61 -2.15 -8.24
N MET A 139 7.65 -2.55 -8.98
CA MET A 139 8.82 -1.71 -9.26
C MET A 139 8.53 -0.71 -10.37
N SER A 140 7.56 0.17 -10.18
CA SER A 140 7.13 1.18 -11.14
C SER A 140 6.52 2.40 -10.43
N GLN A 141 6.33 3.48 -11.17
CA GLN A 141 5.64 4.69 -10.70
C GLN A 141 4.17 4.74 -11.13
N TRP A 142 3.67 3.69 -11.76
CA TRP A 142 2.26 3.62 -12.12
C TRP A 142 1.38 3.65 -10.87
N ASP A 143 0.22 4.28 -10.99
CA ASP A 143 -0.75 4.44 -9.91
C ASP A 143 -1.08 3.11 -9.23
N SER A 144 -1.22 2.04 -10.00
CA SER A 144 -1.45 0.69 -9.48
C SER A 144 -0.37 0.16 -8.54
N ALA A 145 0.85 0.70 -8.61
CA ALA A 145 1.96 0.35 -7.70
C ALA A 145 2.20 1.41 -6.61
N ALA A 146 1.84 2.67 -6.86
CA ALA A 146 2.11 3.80 -5.97
C ALA A 146 0.90 4.18 -5.08
N HIS A 147 -0.32 4.03 -5.58
CA HIS A 147 -1.54 4.29 -4.84
C HIS A 147 -1.90 3.10 -3.95
N VAL A 148 -1.94 3.32 -2.64
CA VAL A 148 -2.13 2.28 -1.63
C VAL A 148 -3.33 2.57 -0.74
N PRO A 149 -3.98 1.56 -0.17
CA PRO A 149 -4.99 1.78 0.85
C PRO A 149 -4.36 2.46 2.08
N LEU A 150 -5.05 3.45 2.60
CA LEU A 150 -4.75 4.07 3.89
C LEU A 150 -6.06 4.41 4.58
N ALA A 151 -6.30 3.82 5.73
CA ALA A 151 -7.47 4.10 6.55
C ALA A 151 -7.06 4.31 8.01
N ILE A 152 -7.73 5.24 8.68
CA ILE A 152 -7.56 5.51 10.10
C ILE A 152 -8.94 5.39 10.75
N TRP A 153 -9.02 4.63 11.82
CA TRP A 153 -10.27 4.39 12.52
C TRP A 153 -10.05 4.28 14.03
N HIS A 154 -11.01 4.78 14.81
CA HIS A 154 -11.13 4.53 16.25
C HIS A 154 -12.60 4.50 16.66
N ALA A 155 -12.90 3.95 17.82
CA ALA A 155 -14.28 3.88 18.32
C ALA A 155 -14.90 5.28 18.42
N GLY A 156 -16.16 5.39 17.96
CA GLY A 156 -16.93 6.66 17.96
C GLY A 156 -16.56 7.62 16.83
N MET A 157 -15.69 7.24 15.92
CA MET A 157 -15.39 8.05 14.74
C MET A 157 -16.46 7.87 13.66
N GLU A 158 -16.99 8.99 13.16
CA GLU A 158 -17.90 8.97 12.01
C GLU A 158 -17.12 8.61 10.73
N PRO A 159 -17.71 7.76 9.86
CA PRO A 159 -17.10 7.46 8.58
C PRO A 159 -16.95 8.70 7.70
N ALA A 160 -15.76 8.89 7.15
CA ALA A 160 -15.46 9.97 6.21
C ALA A 160 -14.50 9.50 5.12
N GLU A 161 -14.61 10.11 3.95
CA GLU A 161 -13.66 9.93 2.85
C GLU A 161 -12.89 11.22 2.64
N VAL A 162 -11.57 11.10 2.56
CA VAL A 162 -10.66 12.23 2.29
C VAL A 162 -10.12 12.08 0.88
N ALA A 163 -10.63 12.88 -0.06
CA ALA A 163 -10.22 12.86 -1.46
C ALA A 163 -8.85 13.50 -1.71
N MET A 164 -8.30 14.23 -0.74
CA MET A 164 -7.00 14.87 -0.86
C MET A 164 -5.88 13.81 -0.93
N PRO A 165 -4.97 13.87 -1.92
CA PRO A 165 -3.81 13.01 -1.96
C PRO A 165 -2.92 13.21 -0.73
N VAL A 166 -2.55 12.11 -0.07
CA VAL A 166 -1.66 12.10 1.10
C VAL A 166 -0.53 11.09 0.89
N SER A 167 0.52 11.20 1.67
CA SER A 167 1.69 10.33 1.57
C SER A 167 1.83 9.43 2.79
N LEU A 168 2.39 8.24 2.61
CA LEU A 168 2.79 7.38 3.75
C LEU A 168 3.81 8.08 4.67
N HIS A 169 4.53 9.09 4.21
CA HIS A 169 5.39 9.94 5.04
C HIS A 169 4.61 10.72 6.11
N ASN A 170 3.29 10.84 5.96
CA ASN A 170 2.42 11.46 6.95
C ASN A 170 2.17 10.55 8.17
N VAL A 171 2.27 9.23 8.00
CA VAL A 171 1.92 8.25 9.04
C VAL A 171 2.76 8.39 10.31
N PRO A 172 4.10 8.54 10.27
CA PRO A 172 4.90 8.71 11.47
C PRO A 172 4.47 9.91 12.34
N LYS A 173 4.21 11.07 11.73
CA LYS A 173 3.73 12.24 12.49
C LYS A 173 2.32 12.07 13.00
N THR A 174 1.46 11.36 12.30
CA THR A 174 0.12 10.99 12.77
C THR A 174 0.21 10.12 14.02
N VAL A 175 1.05 9.09 14.01
CA VAL A 175 1.30 8.22 15.17
C VAL A 175 1.88 9.01 16.34
N MET A 176 2.83 9.89 16.10
CA MET A 176 3.41 10.74 17.15
C MET A 176 2.36 11.64 17.80
N GLN A 177 1.50 12.27 17.02
CA GLN A 177 0.43 13.12 17.54
C GLN A 177 -0.58 12.29 18.35
N LEU A 178 -1.01 11.13 17.87
CA LEU A 178 -1.86 10.19 18.61
C LEU A 178 -1.21 9.77 19.93
N ALA A 179 0.09 9.51 19.92
CA ALA A 179 0.85 9.17 21.13
C ALA A 179 1.10 10.37 22.06
N GLY A 180 0.73 11.60 21.67
CA GLY A 180 1.00 12.83 22.42
C GLY A 180 2.49 13.11 22.57
N LEU A 181 3.30 12.67 21.64
CA LEU A 181 4.72 12.95 21.59
C LEU A 181 4.98 14.32 20.98
N PRO A 182 6.06 15.00 21.39
CA PRO A 182 6.42 16.29 20.80
C PRO A 182 6.74 16.15 19.31
N PRO A 183 6.44 17.18 18.50
CA PRO A 183 6.80 17.19 17.09
C PRO A 183 8.31 17.00 16.88
N ARG A 184 8.67 16.19 15.90
CA ARG A 184 10.05 15.96 15.45
C ARG A 184 10.17 16.38 13.98
N PRO A 185 10.39 17.68 13.70
CA PRO A 185 10.42 18.20 12.32
C PRO A 185 11.59 17.64 11.50
N ASP A 186 12.65 17.23 12.17
CA ASP A 186 13.86 16.65 11.61
C ASP A 186 13.73 15.14 11.22
N TRP A 187 12.67 14.49 11.66
CA TRP A 187 12.55 13.04 11.54
C TRP A 187 11.80 12.57 10.29
N THR A 188 10.90 13.37 9.77
CA THR A 188 10.12 13.08 8.57
C THR A 188 9.59 14.35 7.94
N SER A 189 9.51 14.38 6.61
CA SER A 189 8.98 15.49 5.83
C SER A 189 7.45 15.60 5.86
N GLY A 190 6.74 14.53 6.26
CA GLY A 190 5.28 14.50 6.31
C GLY A 190 4.68 15.42 7.39
N GLN A 191 3.38 15.54 7.40
CA GLN A 191 2.59 16.15 8.46
C GLN A 191 1.53 15.16 8.99
N SER A 192 0.93 15.44 10.14
CA SER A 192 -0.11 14.56 10.67
C SER A 192 -1.37 14.58 9.80
N LEU A 193 -2.03 13.44 9.66
CA LEU A 193 -3.30 13.29 8.96
C LEU A 193 -4.52 13.58 9.85
N LEU A 194 -4.33 13.68 11.16
CA LEU A 194 -5.45 13.87 12.09
C LEU A 194 -6.28 15.12 11.80
N PRO A 195 -5.71 16.27 11.38
CA PRO A 195 -6.50 17.44 11.02
C PRO A 195 -7.43 17.25 9.81
N LEU A 196 -7.18 16.24 8.96
CA LEU A 196 -8.08 15.89 7.86
C LEU A 196 -9.28 15.09 8.33
N ILE A 197 -9.20 14.48 9.50
CA ILE A 197 -10.20 13.61 10.08
C ILE A 197 -11.04 14.40 11.10
N ASP A 198 -10.36 15.18 11.96
CA ASP A 198 -11.00 15.99 12.99
C ASP A 198 -10.25 17.33 13.13
N PRO A 199 -10.92 18.46 12.83
CA PRO A 199 -10.35 19.80 12.95
C PRO A 199 -9.84 20.16 14.35
N ALA A 200 -10.27 19.45 15.40
CA ALA A 200 -9.77 19.67 16.76
C ALA A 200 -8.26 19.36 16.89
N PHE A 201 -7.70 18.57 15.98
CA PHE A 201 -6.26 18.29 15.92
C PHE A 201 -5.42 19.37 15.22
N GLY A 202 -6.03 20.46 14.77
CA GLY A 202 -5.35 21.57 14.11
C GLY A 202 -5.71 21.71 12.64
N ARG A 203 -4.80 22.26 11.84
CA ARG A 203 -4.99 22.47 10.40
C ARG A 203 -4.00 21.62 9.61
N TYR A 204 -4.48 21.03 8.54
CA TYR A 204 -3.63 20.41 7.52
C TYR A 204 -3.18 21.48 6.52
N ASP A 205 -1.90 21.50 6.18
CA ASP A 205 -1.34 22.40 5.19
C ASP A 205 -1.19 21.67 3.85
N ASP A 206 -2.13 21.89 2.94
CA ASP A 206 -2.16 21.27 1.62
C ASP A 206 -1.03 21.75 0.69
N SER A 207 -0.46 22.94 0.96
CA SER A 207 0.67 23.47 0.20
C SER A 207 1.97 22.67 0.43
N LEU A 208 2.05 21.92 1.54
CA LEU A 208 3.19 21.07 1.89
C LEU A 208 3.09 19.64 1.36
N SER A 209 2.08 19.33 0.58
CA SER A 209 1.75 17.94 0.20
C SER A 209 1.66 17.68 -1.30
N PRO A 210 2.65 18.04 -2.14
CA PRO A 210 2.76 17.34 -3.40
C PRO A 210 3.11 15.88 -3.10
N VAL A 211 2.22 14.96 -3.46
CA VAL A 211 2.54 13.53 -3.38
C VAL A 211 3.44 13.21 -4.56
N THR A 212 4.68 12.93 -4.27
CA THR A 212 5.66 12.47 -5.26
C THR A 212 6.05 11.03 -4.96
N SER A 213 6.09 10.21 -6.00
CA SER A 213 6.62 8.87 -5.94
C SER A 213 7.98 8.85 -6.64
N VAL A 214 8.99 8.32 -5.96
CA VAL A 214 10.34 8.19 -6.52
C VAL A 214 10.68 6.71 -6.62
N PHE A 215 11.13 6.30 -7.80
CA PHE A 215 11.58 4.96 -8.07
C PHE A 215 13.09 4.95 -8.33
N GLY A 216 13.82 4.10 -7.63
CA GLY A 216 15.23 3.86 -7.87
C GLY A 216 15.52 2.36 -7.91
N THR A 217 16.32 1.91 -8.90
CA THR A 217 16.82 0.53 -8.91
C THR A 217 18.23 0.47 -8.36
N LEU A 218 18.47 -0.49 -7.49
CA LEU A 218 19.81 -0.80 -6.99
C LEU A 218 20.72 -1.41 -8.06
N SER A 219 20.16 -1.80 -9.20
CA SER A 219 20.91 -2.41 -10.32
C SER A 219 21.56 -1.39 -11.26
N VAL A 220 21.09 -0.16 -11.25
CA VAL A 220 21.76 0.94 -11.94
C VAL A 220 22.51 1.72 -10.88
N ARG A 221 23.85 1.69 -10.88
CA ARG A 221 24.61 2.63 -10.06
C ARG A 221 24.15 4.02 -10.48
N PRO A 222 23.45 4.78 -9.63
CA PRO A 222 23.09 6.12 -10.00
C PRO A 222 24.40 6.88 -10.18
N SER A 223 24.62 7.41 -11.35
CA SER A 223 25.57 8.50 -11.46
C SER A 223 25.08 9.59 -10.52
N ALA A 224 25.97 10.26 -9.82
CA ALA A 224 25.61 11.34 -8.89
C ALA A 224 24.80 12.48 -9.58
N GLU A 225 24.69 12.47 -10.89
CA GLU A 225 23.88 13.34 -11.74
C GLU A 225 22.41 12.89 -11.86
N GLY A 226 22.12 11.59 -11.76
CA GLY A 226 20.74 11.09 -11.87
C GLY A 226 19.81 11.51 -10.73
N TYR A 227 20.35 11.81 -9.55
CA TYR A 227 19.55 12.31 -8.41
C TYR A 227 19.36 13.83 -8.37
N ARG A 228 20.03 14.59 -9.24
CA ARG A 228 19.92 16.05 -9.23
C ARG A 228 18.82 16.59 -10.15
N ASN A 229 18.19 15.76 -10.95
CA ASN A 229 17.23 16.15 -11.98
C ASN A 229 15.85 15.52 -11.78
N LEU A 230 15.55 15.01 -10.58
CA LEU A 230 14.22 14.58 -10.17
C LEU A 230 13.61 15.56 -9.18
#